data_0a9ce17b7de5f2be1099e0e3ae8309bd
#
_entry.id   0a9ce17b7de5f2be1099e0e3ae8309bd
#
_cell.length_a   1.000
_cell.length_b   1.000
_cell.length_c   1.000
_cell.angle_alpha   90.00
_cell.angle_beta   90.00
_cell.angle_gamma   90.00
#
_symmetry.space_group_name_H-M   'P 1'
#
loop_
_entity.id
_entity.type
_entity.pdbx_description
1 polymer ?
#
loop_
_entity_poly.entity_id
_entity_poly.type
_entity_poly.pdbx_seq_one_letter_code
_entity_poly.pdbx_strand_id
1 'polypeptide(L)' 'MCNLPIRPGDRFLLYTDGLIESENARGDSFGDWKLEEVVRKNQSRPPSEMSDQLLSEIRLWRPAGLGQQDDITLIVIDVV' A
#
# COMPACT_ATOMS: atom_id res chain seq x y z
N MET A 1 13.34 3.63 -1.87
CA MET A 1 12.18 3.18 -1.09
C MET A 1 11.50 4.36 -0.44
N CYS A 2 10.19 4.40 -0.51
CA CYS A 2 9.41 5.50 0.04
C CYS A 2 9.03 5.23 1.48
N ASN A 3 8.90 6.29 2.26
CA ASN A 3 8.56 6.21 3.67
C ASN A 3 7.35 7.09 3.94
N LEU A 4 6.29 6.51 4.48
CA LEU A 4 5.09 7.24 4.87
C LEU A 4 4.88 7.13 6.37
N PRO A 5 5.08 8.22 7.12
CA PRO A 5 4.78 8.20 8.55
C PRO A 5 3.28 8.16 8.79
N ILE A 6 2.86 7.34 9.72
CA ILE A 6 1.46 7.15 10.08
C ILE A 6 1.29 7.43 11.55
N ARG A 7 0.38 8.32 11.87
CA ARG A 7 -0.01 8.59 13.25
C ARG A 7 -1.34 7.91 13.56
N PRO A 8 -1.68 7.71 14.82
CA PRO A 8 -0.89 7.84 16.04
C PRO A 8 -0.10 6.58 16.33
N GLY A 9 0.81 6.65 17.31
CA GLY A 9 1.53 5.46 17.76
C GLY A 9 2.82 5.20 17.01
N ASP A 10 3.30 6.18 16.23
CA ASP A 10 4.59 6.08 15.52
C ASP A 10 4.70 4.83 14.66
N ARG A 11 3.80 4.72 13.72
CA ARG A 11 3.85 3.65 12.71
C ARG A 11 4.42 4.22 11.43
N PHE A 12 5.21 3.41 10.73
CA PHE A 12 5.77 3.79 9.43
C PHE A 12 5.45 2.74 8.39
N LEU A 13 5.19 3.20 7.19
CA LEU A 13 5.04 2.31 6.04
C LEU A 13 6.22 2.57 5.10
N LEU A 14 6.98 1.53 4.82
CA LEU A 14 8.03 1.55 3.81
C LEU A 14 7.53 0.81 2.59
N TYR A 15 7.66 1.40 1.42
CA TYR A 15 7.17 0.78 0.20
C TYR A 15 8.00 1.19 -1.00
N THR A 16 7.95 0.38 -2.05
CA THR A 16 8.64 0.70 -3.31
C THR A 16 7.71 1.49 -4.22
N ASP A 17 8.28 2.19 -5.18
CA ASP A 17 7.51 2.99 -6.13
C ASP A 17 6.50 2.15 -6.91
N GLY A 18 6.80 0.88 -7.13
CA GLY A 18 5.89 -0.02 -7.83
C GLY A 18 4.51 -0.09 -7.22
N LEU A 19 4.39 0.17 -5.91
CA LEU A 19 3.10 0.15 -5.23
C LEU A 19 2.20 1.27 -5.73
N ILE A 20 2.69 2.50 -5.74
CA ILE A 20 1.88 3.65 -6.16
C ILE A 20 1.77 3.77 -7.68
N GLU A 21 2.66 3.12 -8.41
CA GLU A 21 2.66 3.14 -9.87
C GLU A 21 1.81 2.02 -10.47
N SER A 22 1.24 1.14 -9.64
CA SER A 22 0.35 0.08 -10.11
C SER A 22 -0.87 0.67 -10.82
N GLU A 23 -1.11 0.23 -12.05
CA GLU A 23 -2.18 0.76 -12.87
C GLU A 23 -3.34 -0.23 -12.96
N ASN A 24 -4.57 0.32 -13.04
CA ASN A 24 -5.76 -0.48 -13.29
C ASN A 24 -5.98 -0.64 -14.80
N ALA A 25 -7.11 -1.25 -15.17
CA ALA A 25 -7.43 -1.50 -16.58
C ALA A 25 -7.58 -0.23 -17.40
N ARG A 26 -7.83 0.92 -16.77
CA ARG A 26 -7.94 2.19 -17.45
C ARG A 26 -6.63 2.95 -17.53
N GLY A 27 -5.57 2.40 -16.96
CA GLY A 27 -4.28 3.07 -16.89
C GLY A 27 -4.15 4.05 -15.75
N ASP A 28 -5.09 4.08 -14.81
CA ASP A 28 -5.00 4.94 -13.64
C ASP A 28 -4.09 4.31 -12.61
N SER A 29 -3.11 5.06 -12.12
CA SER A 29 -2.21 4.55 -11.09
C SER A 29 -2.86 4.61 -9.71
N PHE A 30 -2.44 3.70 -8.84
CA PHE A 30 -2.95 3.62 -7.46
C PHE A 30 -2.75 4.96 -6.74
N GLY A 31 -1.53 5.50 -6.80
CA GLY A 31 -1.24 6.83 -6.34
C GLY A 31 -1.13 6.99 -4.83
N ASP A 32 -0.64 8.16 -4.45
CA ASP A 32 -0.42 8.47 -3.05
C ASP A 32 -1.72 8.64 -2.27
N TRP A 33 -2.71 9.28 -2.88
CA TRP A 33 -3.95 9.56 -2.17
C TRP A 33 -4.73 8.27 -1.84
N LYS A 34 -4.69 7.30 -2.75
CA LYS A 34 -5.35 6.02 -2.51
C LYS A 34 -4.62 5.24 -1.43
N LEU A 35 -3.30 5.29 -1.45
CA LEU A 35 -2.48 4.69 -0.41
C LEU A 35 -2.82 5.28 0.95
N GLU A 36 -2.88 6.61 1.05
CA GLU A 36 -3.22 7.29 2.28
C GLU A 36 -4.62 6.94 2.77
N GLU A 37 -5.56 6.80 1.85
CA GLU A 37 -6.92 6.43 2.19
C GLU A 37 -6.97 5.05 2.85
N VAL A 38 -6.30 4.06 2.27
CA VAL A 38 -6.26 2.71 2.83
C VAL A 38 -5.56 2.71 4.18
N VAL A 39 -4.45 3.43 4.28
CA VAL A 39 -3.70 3.54 5.53
C VAL A 39 -4.55 4.17 6.63
N ARG A 40 -5.27 5.23 6.29
CA ARG A 40 -6.12 5.92 7.27
C ARG A 40 -7.22 5.02 7.79
N LYS A 41 -7.82 4.22 6.91
CA LYS A 41 -8.88 3.29 7.31
C LYS A 41 -8.38 2.19 8.22
N ASN A 42 -7.10 1.88 8.16
CA ASN A 42 -6.51 0.76 8.89
C ASN A 42 -5.52 1.19 9.97
N GLN A 43 -5.45 2.48 10.28
CA GLN A 43 -4.43 3.00 11.19
C GLN A 43 -4.55 2.47 12.63
N SER A 44 -5.75 2.03 13.03
CA SER A 44 -5.97 1.46 14.36
C SER A 44 -5.79 -0.06 14.38
N ARG A 45 -5.52 -0.68 13.23
CA ARG A 45 -5.36 -2.13 13.13
C ARG A 45 -3.90 -2.53 13.30
N PRO A 46 -3.64 -3.80 13.68
CA PRO A 46 -2.27 -4.30 13.75
C PRO A 46 -1.53 -4.17 12.41
N PRO A 47 -0.19 -4.10 12.42
CA PRO A 47 0.59 -3.96 11.19
C PRO A 47 0.32 -5.06 10.17
N SER A 48 0.15 -6.29 10.61
CA SER A 48 -0.11 -7.41 9.70
C SER A 48 -1.43 -7.23 8.95
N GLU A 49 -2.46 -6.74 9.65
CA GLU A 49 -3.75 -6.50 9.01
C GLU A 49 -3.68 -5.33 8.04
N MET A 50 -2.94 -4.29 8.37
CA MET A 50 -2.73 -3.17 7.46
C MET A 50 -2.02 -3.63 6.19
N SER A 51 -0.97 -4.45 6.32
CA SER A 51 -0.27 -5.02 5.18
C SER A 51 -1.21 -5.83 4.30
N ASP A 52 -2.02 -6.70 4.91
CA ASP A 52 -2.94 -7.54 4.18
C ASP A 52 -3.98 -6.72 3.42
N GLN A 53 -4.50 -5.67 4.05
CA GLN A 53 -5.48 -4.80 3.42
C GLN A 53 -4.87 -4.05 2.24
N LEU A 54 -3.66 -3.55 2.39
CA LEU A 54 -2.97 -2.86 1.30
C LEU A 54 -2.73 -3.80 0.12
N LEU A 55 -2.28 -5.01 0.38
CA LEU A 55 -2.06 -5.98 -0.69
C LEU A 55 -3.36 -6.36 -1.38
N SER A 56 -4.44 -6.51 -0.62
CA SER A 56 -5.76 -6.81 -1.18
C SER A 56 -6.25 -5.69 -2.08
N GLU A 57 -6.10 -4.44 -1.63
CA GLU A 57 -6.52 -3.29 -2.43
C GLU A 57 -5.71 -3.18 -3.73
N ILE A 58 -4.43 -3.46 -3.68
CA ILE A 58 -3.58 -3.43 -4.87
C ILE A 58 -3.99 -4.52 -5.84
N ARG A 59 -4.29 -5.73 -5.35
CA ARG A 59 -4.75 -6.83 -6.21
C ARG A 59 -6.06 -6.50 -6.90
N LEU A 60 -6.98 -5.86 -6.18
CA LEU A 60 -8.25 -5.44 -6.75
C LEU A 60 -8.08 -4.32 -7.75
N TRP A 61 -7.08 -3.50 -7.57
CA TRP A 61 -6.78 -2.38 -8.46
C TRP A 61 -6.21 -2.86 -9.79
N ARG A 62 -5.32 -3.84 -9.74
CA ARG A 62 -4.64 -4.34 -10.94
C ARG A 62 -5.56 -5.26 -11.73
N PRO A 63 -5.54 -5.17 -13.07
CA PRO A 63 -6.39 -6.04 -13.89
C PRO A 63 -5.98 -7.50 -13.73
N ALA A 64 -6.98 -8.38 -13.72
CA ALA A 64 -6.73 -9.81 -13.72
C ALA A 64 -6.06 -10.22 -15.03
N GLY A 65 -5.09 -11.11 -14.95
CA GLY A 65 -4.42 -11.64 -16.12
C GLY A 65 -3.17 -10.90 -16.54
N LEU A 66 -2.92 -9.73 -15.96
CA LEU A 66 -1.63 -9.07 -16.18
C LEU A 66 -0.61 -9.71 -15.25
N GLY A 67 0.49 -10.17 -15.81
CA GLY A 67 1.59 -10.68 -15.01
C GLY A 67 2.12 -9.58 -14.11
N GLN A 68 2.79 -10.00 -13.05
CA GLN A 68 3.44 -9.05 -12.17
C GLN A 68 4.55 -8.36 -12.94
N GLN A 69 4.42 -7.04 -13.10
CA GLN A 69 5.38 -6.27 -13.88
C GLN A 69 6.56 -5.82 -13.04
N ASP A 70 6.31 -5.46 -11.80
CA ASP A 70 7.33 -4.98 -10.89
C ASP A 70 7.14 -5.61 -9.54
N ASP A 71 8.24 -5.80 -8.81
CA ASP A 71 8.18 -6.26 -7.44
C ASP A 71 7.61 -5.17 -6.56
N ILE A 72 6.58 -5.53 -5.80
CA ILE A 72 5.98 -4.64 -4.84
C ILE A 72 6.46 -5.06 -3.46
N THR A 73 7.15 -4.17 -2.79
CA THR A 73 7.60 -4.42 -1.42
C THR A 73 6.94 -3.39 -0.51
N LEU A 74 6.35 -3.86 0.58
CA LEU A 74 5.85 -2.97 1.60
C LEU A 74 6.13 -3.57 2.98
N ILE A 75 6.43 -2.71 3.92
CA ILE A 75 6.73 -3.11 5.30
C ILE A 75 6.04 -2.10 6.22
N VAL A 76 5.24 -2.62 7.15
CA VAL A 76 4.60 -1.77 8.17
C VAL A 76 5.36 -1.97 9.48
N ILE A 77 5.85 -0.88 10.04
CA ILE A 77 6.66 -0.90 11.24
C ILE A 77 5.98 -0.09 12.34
N ASP A 78 5.75 -0.72 13.48
CA ASP A 78 5.30 -0.01 14.68
C ASP A 78 6.51 0.26 15.56
N VAL A 79 6.64 1.51 15.98
CA VAL A 79 7.66 1.89 16.96
C VAL A 79 7.04 1.74 18.33
N VAL A 80 7.63 0.91 19.14
CA VAL A 80 7.11 0.60 20.47
C VAL A 80 7.82 1.43 21.52
#